data_d1249f88ce6facb019a80a7127bcec1b
#
_entry.id   d1249f88ce6facb019a80a7127bcec1b
#
_cell.length_a   1.000
_cell.length_b   1.000
_cell.length_c   1.000
_cell.angle_alpha   90.00
_cell.angle_beta   90.00
_cell.angle_gamma   90.00
#
_symmetry.space_group_name_H-M   'P 1'
#
loop_
_entity.id
_entity.type
_entity.pdbx_description
1 polymer ?
#
loop_
_entity_poly.entity_id
_entity_poly.type
_entity_poly.pdbx_seq_one_letter_code
_entity_poly.pdbx_strand_id
1 'polypeptide(L)'
;MTSEDPPKTFRAAQYVRMSTEHQQYSTHNQADKIQEYADRRGIEIVRTYADEGKSGLSIDGRASLQKLITDVEAGNTDFNLILVYDVSRWGRFQDADESAYYEYICKRKNIHVAYVAEQFENDGSPVSTIVKGVKRAMAGEYSRELSAKVFAGQCRLIEMGFRQGGPAGYGLRRVLIDQTGAIKGELKNGEHKSLQTDRVILMPGPDHEVATVLQMFAWFIQDDWPLAEIAKRLNDQGIRTDYGRPWSYSTVRQVLTNEKYIGNNVYNRHSFKLKKLHVNNPPAMWIRKEGAFEGIVPLDKFLKAQEVLAERTRRYSDDELLAYLKQLYAECGTLSGLIIDQAPGLP
;
A
#
# COMPACT_ATOMS: atom_id res chain seq x y z
N MET A 1 59.87 -20.52 26.73
CA MET A 1 58.45 -20.39 27.01
C MET A 1 57.88 -19.42 25.99
N THR A 2 57.46 -19.94 24.89
CA THR A 2 56.79 -19.18 23.85
C THR A 2 55.34 -18.98 24.31
N SER A 3 54.96 -17.74 24.63
CA SER A 3 53.57 -17.37 24.88
C SER A 3 52.84 -17.44 23.54
N GLU A 4 52.14 -18.53 23.30
CA GLU A 4 51.12 -18.56 22.25
C GLU A 4 50.01 -17.58 22.64
N ASP A 5 49.89 -16.48 21.89
CA ASP A 5 48.71 -15.62 21.95
C ASP A 5 47.46 -16.50 21.72
N PRO A 6 46.41 -16.35 22.52
CA PRO A 6 45.19 -17.11 22.30
C PRO A 6 44.66 -16.83 20.89
N PRO A 7 44.14 -17.84 20.19
CA PRO A 7 43.63 -17.66 18.81
C PRO A 7 42.64 -16.50 18.80
N LYS A 8 42.86 -15.51 17.94
CA LYS A 8 41.95 -14.40 17.74
C LYS A 8 40.58 -14.95 17.31
N THR A 9 39.67 -15.10 18.25
CA THR A 9 38.31 -15.50 17.97
C THR A 9 37.64 -14.34 17.23
N PHE A 10 37.23 -14.55 15.98
CA PHE A 10 36.49 -13.54 15.23
C PHE A 10 35.13 -13.37 15.87
N ARG A 11 34.79 -12.15 16.26
CA ARG A 11 33.47 -11.83 16.83
C ARG A 11 32.58 -11.20 15.76
N ALA A 12 31.36 -11.72 15.61
CA ALA A 12 30.45 -11.30 14.58
C ALA A 12 29.08 -10.88 15.15
N ALA A 13 28.46 -9.92 14.49
CA ALA A 13 27.00 -9.74 14.55
C ALA A 13 26.35 -10.49 13.39
N GLN A 14 25.16 -11.02 13.59
CA GLN A 14 24.35 -11.52 12.47
C GLN A 14 23.19 -10.59 12.19
N TYR A 15 22.87 -10.45 10.89
CA TYR A 15 21.67 -9.75 10.43
C TYR A 15 20.77 -10.70 9.65
N VAL A 16 19.53 -10.84 10.11
CA VAL A 16 18.50 -11.69 9.50
C VAL A 16 17.25 -10.88 9.16
N ARG A 17 16.60 -11.20 8.05
CA ARG A 17 15.42 -10.47 7.59
C ARG A 17 14.41 -11.37 6.86
N MET A 18 13.12 -11.14 7.11
CA MET A 18 12.03 -11.80 6.43
C MET A 18 10.99 -10.77 5.98
N SER A 19 10.44 -10.91 4.78
CA SER A 19 9.47 -9.95 4.21
C SER A 19 8.00 -10.27 4.53
N THR A 20 7.67 -11.54 4.83
CA THR A 20 6.31 -11.99 5.19
C THR A 20 6.42 -13.23 6.08
N GLU A 21 5.41 -13.45 6.93
CA GLU A 21 5.35 -14.58 7.87
C GLU A 21 5.29 -15.97 7.20
N HIS A 22 5.02 -16.03 5.90
CA HIS A 22 4.81 -17.28 5.14
C HIS A 22 5.95 -17.66 4.19
N GLN A 23 7.15 -17.10 4.34
CA GLN A 23 8.28 -17.48 3.48
C GLN A 23 8.97 -18.75 4.00
N GLN A 24 9.34 -19.64 3.08
CA GLN A 24 10.03 -20.91 3.33
C GLN A 24 11.37 -20.79 4.11
N TYR A 25 11.98 -19.60 4.13
CA TYR A 25 13.18 -19.28 4.89
C TYR A 25 12.86 -18.23 5.95
N SER A 26 12.38 -18.72 7.09
CA SER A 26 12.20 -17.88 8.29
C SER A 26 13.54 -17.25 8.73
N THR A 27 13.46 -16.25 9.59
CA THR A 27 14.67 -15.68 10.23
C THR A 27 15.46 -16.74 10.99
N HIS A 28 14.76 -17.75 11.55
CA HIS A 28 15.39 -18.92 12.19
C HIS A 28 16.26 -19.72 11.22
N ASN A 29 15.73 -20.12 10.06
CA ASN A 29 16.52 -20.90 9.08
C ASN A 29 17.75 -20.14 8.57
N GLN A 30 17.65 -18.78 8.48
CA GLN A 30 18.80 -17.95 8.15
C GLN A 30 19.83 -17.95 9.28
N ALA A 31 19.38 -17.80 10.53
CA ALA A 31 20.23 -17.84 11.70
C ALA A 31 20.96 -19.18 11.84
N ASP A 32 20.27 -20.30 11.63
CA ASP A 32 20.87 -21.65 11.66
C ASP A 32 21.99 -21.79 10.62
N LYS A 33 21.77 -21.31 9.39
CA LYS A 33 22.81 -21.35 8.35
C LYS A 33 23.99 -20.41 8.63
N ILE A 34 23.72 -19.26 9.24
CA ILE A 34 24.77 -18.34 9.69
C ILE A 34 25.55 -18.98 10.85
N GLN A 35 24.87 -19.66 11.78
CA GLN A 35 25.51 -20.36 12.87
C GLN A 35 26.42 -21.51 12.38
N GLU A 36 25.90 -22.36 11.45
CA GLU A 36 26.72 -23.40 10.82
C GLU A 36 28.00 -22.85 10.16
N TYR A 37 27.88 -21.69 9.51
CA TYR A 37 29.04 -21.02 8.89
C TYR A 37 30.02 -20.51 9.93
N ALA A 38 29.52 -19.91 11.01
CA ALA A 38 30.30 -19.38 12.10
C ALA A 38 31.05 -20.50 12.84
N ASP A 39 30.40 -21.60 13.17
CA ASP A 39 30.95 -22.76 13.85
C ASP A 39 32.13 -23.39 13.06
N ARG A 40 31.94 -23.54 11.72
CA ARG A 40 32.99 -24.09 10.84
C ARG A 40 34.24 -23.20 10.76
N ARG A 41 34.13 -21.91 11.06
CA ARG A 41 35.21 -20.93 10.95
C ARG A 41 35.71 -20.41 12.30
N GLY A 42 35.18 -20.93 13.41
CA GLY A 42 35.57 -20.49 14.77
C GLY A 42 35.17 -19.04 15.05
N ILE A 43 34.00 -18.59 14.52
CA ILE A 43 33.47 -17.23 14.69
C ILE A 43 32.44 -17.25 15.81
N GLU A 44 32.58 -16.35 16.78
CA GLU A 44 31.59 -16.15 17.85
C GLU A 44 30.53 -15.14 17.42
N ILE A 45 29.25 -15.53 17.40
CA ILE A 45 28.13 -14.60 17.15
C ILE A 45 27.75 -13.95 18.48
N VAL A 46 28.07 -12.68 18.64
CA VAL A 46 27.87 -11.92 19.89
C VAL A 46 26.58 -11.09 19.88
N ARG A 47 26.02 -10.81 18.68
CA ARG A 47 24.86 -9.95 18.57
C ARG A 47 23.98 -10.34 17.37
N THR A 48 22.65 -10.27 17.57
CA THR A 48 21.66 -10.54 16.50
C THR A 48 20.80 -9.31 16.24
N TYR A 49 20.69 -8.94 14.96
CA TYR A 49 19.77 -7.92 14.47
C TYR A 49 18.75 -8.59 13.55
N ALA A 50 17.47 -8.53 13.91
CA ALA A 50 16.40 -9.21 13.17
C ALA A 50 15.29 -8.26 12.76
N ASP A 51 14.93 -8.24 11.47
CA ASP A 51 13.79 -7.50 10.93
C ASP A 51 12.75 -8.48 10.37
N GLU A 52 11.72 -8.77 11.16
CA GLU A 52 10.63 -9.66 10.77
C GLU A 52 9.50 -8.89 10.08
N GLY A 53 8.93 -9.50 9.03
CA GLY A 53 7.82 -8.90 8.28
C GLY A 53 8.17 -7.61 7.52
N LYS A 54 9.46 -7.36 7.25
CA LYS A 54 9.92 -6.11 6.63
C LYS A 54 10.46 -6.30 5.22
N SER A 55 10.02 -5.43 4.30
CA SER A 55 10.54 -5.40 2.93
C SER A 55 12.01 -4.99 2.90
N GLY A 56 12.78 -5.53 1.96
CA GLY A 56 14.16 -5.13 1.71
C GLY A 56 14.34 -3.96 0.73
N LEU A 57 13.25 -3.27 0.35
CA LEU A 57 13.27 -2.23 -0.71
C LEU A 57 13.77 -0.87 -0.23
N SER A 58 13.72 -0.58 1.06
CA SER A 58 14.25 0.64 1.68
C SER A 58 14.74 0.31 3.10
N ILE A 59 15.51 1.22 3.69
CA ILE A 59 15.90 1.11 5.09
C ILE A 59 14.74 1.49 6.02
N ASP A 60 13.78 2.25 5.54
CA ASP A 60 12.61 2.67 6.31
C ASP A 60 11.81 1.45 6.79
N GLY A 61 11.50 1.42 8.08
CA GLY A 61 10.82 0.30 8.71
C GLY A 61 11.71 -0.92 9.01
N ARG A 62 13.02 -0.89 8.74
CA ARG A 62 14.02 -1.89 9.13
C ARG A 62 14.78 -1.44 10.38
N ALA A 63 14.08 -1.38 11.50
CA ALA A 63 14.58 -0.81 12.75
C ALA A 63 15.88 -1.49 13.22
N SER A 64 16.01 -2.81 13.01
CA SER A 64 17.21 -3.55 13.41
C SER A 64 18.39 -3.26 12.50
N LEU A 65 18.19 -3.08 11.18
CA LEU A 65 19.28 -2.63 10.31
C LEU A 65 19.69 -1.19 10.63
N GLN A 66 18.72 -0.29 10.84
CA GLN A 66 19.03 1.09 11.25
C GLN A 66 19.85 1.11 12.53
N LYS A 67 19.46 0.29 13.53
CA LYS A 67 20.21 0.14 14.79
C LYS A 67 21.61 -0.39 14.55
N LEU A 68 21.77 -1.43 13.72
CA LEU A 68 23.07 -1.97 13.36
C LEU A 68 23.99 -0.89 12.76
N ILE A 69 23.51 -0.12 11.80
CA ILE A 69 24.30 0.97 11.19
C ILE A 69 24.62 2.06 12.20
N THR A 70 23.67 2.45 13.05
CA THR A 70 23.91 3.43 14.13
C THR A 70 24.96 2.94 15.12
N ASP A 71 24.89 1.68 15.57
CA ASP A 71 25.87 1.08 16.47
C ASP A 71 27.28 1.07 15.83
N VAL A 72 27.36 0.77 14.52
CA VAL A 72 28.62 0.81 13.76
C VAL A 72 29.17 2.23 13.65
N GLU A 73 28.34 3.21 13.30
CA GLU A 73 28.77 4.62 13.18
C GLU A 73 29.25 5.19 14.51
N ALA A 74 28.54 4.90 15.59
CA ALA A 74 28.88 5.34 16.94
C ALA A 74 30.10 4.62 17.50
N GLY A 75 30.55 3.51 16.88
CA GLY A 75 31.65 2.69 17.41
C GLY A 75 31.24 1.81 18.61
N ASN A 76 29.93 1.63 18.83
CA ASN A 76 29.37 0.79 19.90
C ASN A 76 29.32 -0.69 19.47
N THR A 77 30.42 -1.19 18.91
CA THR A 77 30.50 -2.55 18.38
C THR A 77 31.55 -3.35 19.13
N ASP A 78 31.20 -4.56 19.52
CA ASP A 78 32.07 -5.55 20.12
C ASP A 78 32.37 -6.69 19.12
N PHE A 79 32.15 -6.42 17.82
CA PHE A 79 32.38 -7.32 16.70
C PHE A 79 33.11 -6.59 15.55
N ASN A 80 33.81 -7.34 14.72
CA ASN A 80 34.51 -6.85 13.52
C ASN A 80 33.97 -7.47 12.22
N LEU A 81 32.93 -8.30 12.33
CA LEU A 81 32.30 -9.00 11.21
C LEU A 81 30.80 -8.91 11.33
N ILE A 82 30.10 -8.76 10.19
CA ILE A 82 28.64 -8.87 10.08
C ILE A 82 28.36 -10.05 9.16
N LEU A 83 27.61 -11.05 9.65
CA LEU A 83 27.19 -12.22 8.89
C LEU A 83 25.77 -12.00 8.38
N VAL A 84 25.58 -12.14 7.08
CA VAL A 84 24.29 -12.03 6.41
C VAL A 84 24.10 -13.25 5.53
N TYR A 85 22.88 -13.75 5.40
CA TYR A 85 22.62 -14.95 4.61
C TYR A 85 23.04 -14.77 3.14
N ASP A 86 22.48 -13.75 2.45
CA ASP A 86 22.80 -13.39 1.06
C ASP A 86 22.70 -11.88 0.82
N VAL A 87 23.12 -11.43 -0.36
CA VAL A 87 23.06 -10.01 -0.77
C VAL A 87 21.63 -9.47 -0.70
N SER A 88 20.59 -10.28 -1.00
CA SER A 88 19.21 -9.85 -0.97
C SER A 88 18.64 -9.66 0.45
N ARG A 89 19.25 -10.30 1.47
CA ARG A 89 18.89 -10.08 2.88
C ARG A 89 19.52 -8.80 3.41
N TRP A 90 20.74 -8.48 2.99
CA TRP A 90 21.33 -7.17 3.28
C TRP A 90 20.45 -6.04 2.74
N GLY A 91 20.11 -6.07 1.43
CA GLY A 91 19.15 -5.13 0.86
C GLY A 91 18.81 -5.42 -0.59
N ARG A 92 17.50 -5.38 -0.90
CA ARG A 92 16.97 -5.33 -2.27
C ARG A 92 16.61 -3.89 -2.62
N PHE A 93 17.51 -2.95 -2.25
CA PHE A 93 17.30 -1.55 -2.53
C PHE A 93 17.10 -1.32 -4.02
N GLN A 94 16.23 -0.39 -4.38
CA GLN A 94 15.99 -0.04 -5.78
C GLN A 94 17.18 0.66 -6.41
N ASP A 95 17.95 1.34 -5.57
CA ASP A 95 19.25 1.88 -5.89
C ASP A 95 20.32 0.94 -5.34
N ALA A 96 21.15 0.38 -6.25
CA ALA A 96 22.25 -0.50 -5.87
C ALA A 96 23.30 0.22 -5.00
N ASP A 97 23.42 1.54 -5.16
CA ASP A 97 24.36 2.37 -4.42
C ASP A 97 23.96 2.51 -2.94
N GLU A 98 22.65 2.47 -2.63
CA GLU A 98 22.18 2.49 -1.24
C GLU A 98 22.70 1.28 -0.45
N SER A 99 22.66 0.08 -1.06
CA SER A 99 23.24 -1.13 -0.45
C SER A 99 24.76 -1.03 -0.30
N ALA A 100 25.43 -0.42 -1.28
CA ALA A 100 26.87 -0.21 -1.24
C ALA A 100 27.26 0.82 -0.16
N TYR A 101 26.45 1.84 0.03
CA TYR A 101 26.67 2.88 1.04
C TYR A 101 26.68 2.31 2.47
N TYR A 102 25.68 1.49 2.83
CA TYR A 102 25.67 0.88 4.18
C TYR A 102 26.85 -0.09 4.39
N GLU A 103 27.25 -0.83 3.37
CA GLU A 103 28.45 -1.67 3.45
C GLU A 103 29.73 -0.82 3.56
N TYR A 104 29.78 0.33 2.89
CA TYR A 104 30.90 1.26 3.00
C TYR A 104 31.04 1.87 4.40
N ILE A 105 29.91 2.21 5.07
CA ILE A 105 29.90 2.66 6.46
C ILE A 105 30.58 1.59 7.36
N CYS A 106 30.19 0.32 7.21
CA CYS A 106 30.80 -0.78 7.97
C CYS A 106 32.31 -0.87 7.68
N LYS A 107 32.70 -0.84 6.40
CA LYS A 107 34.10 -0.91 5.98
C LYS A 107 34.98 0.20 6.57
N ARG A 108 34.45 1.44 6.61
CA ARG A 108 35.14 2.60 7.23
C ARG A 108 35.45 2.40 8.71
N LYS A 109 34.68 1.58 9.41
CA LYS A 109 34.84 1.23 10.82
C LYS A 109 35.57 -0.10 11.01
N ASN A 110 36.25 -0.60 9.96
CA ASN A 110 36.94 -1.89 9.94
C ASN A 110 36.05 -3.10 10.28
N ILE A 111 34.75 -3.00 9.94
CA ILE A 111 33.78 -4.08 10.07
C ILE A 111 33.48 -4.62 8.69
N HIS A 112 33.72 -5.92 8.48
CA HIS A 112 33.47 -6.60 7.21
C HIS A 112 32.07 -7.18 7.17
N VAL A 113 31.44 -7.16 5.98
CA VAL A 113 30.15 -7.84 5.74
C VAL A 113 30.43 -9.12 4.96
N ALA A 114 30.06 -10.27 5.49
CA ALA A 114 30.17 -11.57 4.82
C ALA A 114 28.80 -12.14 4.50
N TYR A 115 28.68 -12.70 3.29
CA TYR A 115 27.44 -13.32 2.76
C TYR A 115 27.61 -14.84 2.79
N VAL A 116 26.96 -15.52 3.73
CA VAL A 116 27.25 -16.93 4.06
C VAL A 116 26.76 -17.93 3.01
N ALA A 117 25.72 -17.58 2.25
CA ALA A 117 25.16 -18.42 1.18
C ALA A 117 25.70 -18.10 -0.22
N GLU A 118 26.59 -17.10 -0.33
CA GLU A 118 27.16 -16.72 -1.59
C GLU A 118 28.45 -17.52 -1.90
N GLN A 119 28.69 -17.76 -3.20
CA GLN A 119 29.85 -18.50 -3.68
C GLN A 119 31.10 -17.62 -3.87
N PHE A 120 31.06 -16.35 -3.43
CA PHE A 120 32.19 -15.45 -3.50
C PHE A 120 32.51 -14.92 -2.10
N GLU A 121 33.76 -14.69 -1.84
CA GLU A 121 34.21 -14.01 -0.63
C GLU A 121 34.17 -12.50 -0.83
N ASN A 122 33.62 -11.76 0.15
CA ASN A 122 33.53 -10.30 0.09
C ASN A 122 34.87 -9.68 0.54
N ASP A 123 35.96 -10.04 -0.15
CA ASP A 123 37.36 -9.68 0.14
C ASP A 123 37.77 -8.31 -0.43
N GLY A 124 36.90 -7.65 -1.16
CA GLY A 124 37.18 -6.38 -1.85
C GLY A 124 37.93 -6.52 -3.16
N SER A 125 38.14 -7.75 -3.65
CA SER A 125 38.75 -7.97 -4.97
C SER A 125 37.87 -7.39 -6.09
N PRO A 126 38.45 -7.07 -7.28
CA PRO A 126 37.69 -6.60 -8.41
C PRO A 126 36.57 -7.57 -8.81
N VAL A 127 36.84 -8.87 -8.75
CA VAL A 127 35.88 -9.93 -9.10
C VAL A 127 34.71 -9.93 -8.11
N SER A 128 35.00 -9.92 -6.81
CA SER A 128 33.93 -9.89 -5.78
C SER A 128 33.10 -8.64 -5.87
N THR A 129 33.70 -7.50 -6.21
CA THR A 129 33.01 -6.22 -6.40
C THR A 129 32.05 -6.26 -7.58
N ILE A 130 32.48 -6.81 -8.72
CA ILE A 130 31.64 -6.97 -9.92
C ILE A 130 30.46 -7.93 -9.63
N VAL A 131 30.76 -9.12 -9.10
CA VAL A 131 29.72 -10.12 -8.77
C VAL A 131 28.69 -9.54 -7.80
N LYS A 132 29.12 -8.83 -6.78
CA LYS A 132 28.29 -8.18 -5.81
C LYS A 132 27.39 -7.09 -6.44
N GLY A 133 27.98 -6.26 -7.32
CA GLY A 133 27.25 -5.25 -8.07
C GLY A 133 26.14 -5.85 -8.94
N VAL A 134 26.45 -6.91 -9.69
CA VAL A 134 25.47 -7.65 -10.48
C VAL A 134 24.34 -8.23 -9.61
N LYS A 135 24.68 -8.87 -8.48
CA LYS A 135 23.68 -9.44 -7.57
C LYS A 135 22.78 -8.37 -6.94
N ARG A 136 23.30 -7.21 -6.59
CA ARG A 136 22.50 -6.06 -6.13
C ARG A 136 21.53 -5.58 -7.19
N ALA A 137 22.00 -5.37 -8.41
CA ALA A 137 21.19 -4.98 -9.54
C ALA A 137 20.07 -6.00 -9.83
N MET A 138 20.39 -7.29 -9.86
CA MET A 138 19.43 -8.38 -10.05
C MET A 138 18.40 -8.44 -8.92
N ALA A 139 18.78 -8.23 -7.67
CA ALA A 139 17.86 -8.23 -6.53
C ALA A 139 16.84 -7.08 -6.60
N GLY A 140 17.28 -5.90 -7.07
CA GLY A 140 16.41 -4.75 -7.34
C GLY A 140 15.46 -5.00 -8.52
N GLU A 141 16.00 -5.49 -9.63
CA GLU A 141 15.23 -5.77 -10.85
C GLU A 141 14.19 -6.86 -10.65
N TYR A 142 14.52 -7.94 -9.94
CA TYR A 142 13.55 -8.97 -9.58
C TYR A 142 12.31 -8.39 -8.88
N SER A 143 12.49 -7.41 -7.99
CA SER A 143 11.37 -6.76 -7.30
C SER A 143 10.50 -5.92 -8.24
N ARG A 144 11.11 -5.27 -9.25
CA ARG A 144 10.38 -4.51 -10.29
C ARG A 144 9.59 -5.44 -11.21
N GLU A 145 10.24 -6.49 -11.68
CA GLU A 145 9.65 -7.48 -12.57
C GLU A 145 8.48 -8.21 -11.90
N LEU A 146 8.65 -8.64 -10.64
CA LEU A 146 7.60 -9.25 -9.85
C LEU A 146 6.41 -8.28 -9.65
N SER A 147 6.67 -7.02 -9.34
CA SER A 147 5.63 -6.00 -9.21
C SER A 147 4.85 -5.81 -10.52
N ALA A 148 5.52 -5.80 -11.66
CA ALA A 148 4.88 -5.69 -12.97
C ALA A 148 4.03 -6.93 -13.30
N LYS A 149 4.54 -8.14 -13.06
CA LYS A 149 3.80 -9.38 -13.26
C LYS A 149 2.57 -9.49 -12.36
N VAL A 150 2.70 -9.14 -11.08
CA VAL A 150 1.57 -9.13 -10.13
C VAL A 150 0.52 -8.12 -10.57
N PHE A 151 0.93 -6.91 -10.97
CA PHE A 151 0.01 -5.89 -11.45
C PHE A 151 -0.75 -6.34 -12.70
N ALA A 152 -0.06 -6.91 -13.69
CA ALA A 152 -0.68 -7.45 -14.90
C ALA A 152 -1.70 -8.56 -14.56
N GLY A 153 -1.34 -9.46 -13.65
CA GLY A 153 -2.25 -10.51 -13.17
C GLY A 153 -3.49 -9.95 -12.46
N GLN A 154 -3.33 -8.91 -11.65
CA GLN A 154 -4.45 -8.23 -10.99
C GLN A 154 -5.36 -7.54 -12.01
N CYS A 155 -4.81 -6.82 -12.99
CA CYS A 155 -5.59 -6.20 -14.07
C CYS A 155 -6.43 -7.24 -14.81
N ARG A 156 -5.82 -8.38 -15.17
CA ARG A 156 -6.53 -9.48 -15.84
C ARG A 156 -7.70 -10.01 -15.02
N LEU A 157 -7.53 -10.18 -13.72
CA LEU A 157 -8.59 -10.65 -12.83
C LEU A 157 -9.73 -9.62 -12.70
N ILE A 158 -9.41 -8.32 -12.68
CA ILE A 158 -10.41 -7.24 -12.70
C ILE A 158 -11.22 -7.26 -14.00
N GLU A 159 -10.57 -7.39 -15.16
CA GLU A 159 -11.22 -7.51 -16.47
C GLU A 159 -12.15 -8.72 -16.55
N MET A 160 -11.83 -9.79 -15.84
CA MET A 160 -12.69 -10.98 -15.70
C MET A 160 -13.83 -10.79 -14.69
N GLY A 161 -13.91 -9.64 -14.01
CA GLY A 161 -14.95 -9.32 -13.02
C GLY A 161 -14.60 -9.65 -11.57
N PHE A 162 -13.42 -10.20 -11.29
CA PHE A 162 -13.04 -10.61 -9.95
C PHE A 162 -12.43 -9.46 -9.13
N ARG A 163 -12.86 -9.31 -7.89
CA ARG A 163 -12.36 -8.29 -6.98
C ARG A 163 -10.91 -8.53 -6.57
N GLN A 164 -10.08 -7.49 -6.63
CA GLN A 164 -8.69 -7.53 -6.19
C GLN A 164 -8.46 -6.54 -5.04
N GLY A 165 -8.40 -7.08 -3.81
CA GLY A 165 -8.12 -6.30 -2.61
C GLY A 165 -9.16 -5.25 -2.23
N GLY A 166 -8.92 -4.59 -1.12
CA GLY A 166 -9.74 -3.51 -0.59
C GLY A 166 -11.07 -3.98 0.06
N PRO A 167 -11.72 -3.10 0.85
CA PRO A 167 -12.99 -3.40 1.49
C PRO A 167 -14.13 -3.48 0.49
N ALA A 168 -15.18 -4.21 0.85
CA ALA A 168 -16.42 -4.23 0.08
C ALA A 168 -17.04 -2.83 0.02
N GLY A 169 -17.13 -2.18 1.17
CA GLY A 169 -17.87 -0.95 1.42
C GLY A 169 -19.25 -1.24 1.98
N TYR A 170 -19.83 -0.23 2.61
CA TYR A 170 -21.14 -0.33 3.25
C TYR A 170 -22.22 -0.78 2.26
N GLY A 171 -23.05 -1.74 2.65
CA GLY A 171 -24.08 -2.33 1.80
C GLY A 171 -23.59 -3.41 0.82
N LEU A 172 -22.29 -3.71 0.79
CA LEU A 172 -21.71 -4.76 -0.05
C LEU A 172 -20.92 -5.78 0.80
N ARG A 173 -20.79 -7.01 0.28
CA ARG A 173 -20.04 -8.09 0.90
C ARG A 173 -19.02 -8.68 -0.08
N ARG A 174 -17.85 -9.10 0.45
CA ARG A 174 -16.87 -9.88 -0.31
C ARG A 174 -17.23 -11.35 -0.19
N VAL A 175 -17.49 -11.99 -1.30
CA VAL A 175 -17.87 -13.39 -1.34
C VAL A 175 -16.80 -14.19 -2.05
N LEU A 176 -16.37 -15.27 -1.40
CA LEU A 176 -15.41 -16.22 -1.93
C LEU A 176 -16.14 -17.24 -2.81
N ILE A 177 -15.64 -17.41 -4.04
CA ILE A 177 -16.12 -18.43 -4.97
C ILE A 177 -14.97 -19.34 -5.40
N ASP A 178 -15.26 -20.57 -5.73
CA ASP A 178 -14.30 -21.50 -6.30
C ASP A 178 -14.12 -21.32 -7.82
N GLN A 179 -13.36 -22.20 -8.44
CA GLN A 179 -13.12 -22.19 -9.89
C GLN A 179 -14.38 -22.43 -10.73
N THR A 180 -15.39 -23.10 -10.18
CA THR A 180 -16.66 -23.38 -10.86
C THR A 180 -17.67 -22.25 -10.70
N GLY A 181 -17.37 -21.25 -9.85
CA GLY A 181 -18.26 -20.16 -9.49
C GLY A 181 -19.16 -20.47 -8.29
N ALA A 182 -19.01 -21.62 -7.64
CA ALA A 182 -19.78 -21.95 -6.45
C ALA A 182 -19.34 -21.13 -5.24
N ILE A 183 -20.31 -20.61 -4.49
CA ILE A 183 -20.09 -19.80 -3.30
C ILE A 183 -19.52 -20.68 -2.17
N LYS A 184 -18.38 -20.26 -1.60
CA LYS A 184 -17.73 -20.89 -0.45
C LYS A 184 -18.01 -20.20 0.86
N GLY A 185 -18.28 -18.90 0.83
CA GLY A 185 -18.59 -18.11 2.02
C GLY A 185 -18.28 -16.63 1.87
N GLU A 186 -18.63 -15.86 2.88
CA GLU A 186 -18.33 -14.45 2.99
C GLU A 186 -16.96 -14.25 3.63
N LEU A 187 -16.18 -13.29 3.10
CA LEU A 187 -14.91 -12.85 3.67
C LEU A 187 -15.12 -11.58 4.51
N LYS A 188 -14.89 -11.69 5.81
CA LYS A 188 -14.92 -10.55 6.74
C LYS A 188 -13.79 -9.55 6.47
N ASN A 189 -13.87 -8.37 7.09
CA ASN A 189 -12.79 -7.39 7.02
C ASN A 189 -11.48 -7.97 7.58
N GLY A 190 -10.40 -7.86 6.79
CA GLY A 190 -9.09 -8.43 7.13
C GLY A 190 -8.89 -9.88 6.67
N GLU A 191 -9.94 -10.63 6.36
CA GLU A 191 -9.78 -12.00 5.86
C GLU A 191 -9.30 -12.03 4.41
N HIS A 192 -8.49 -13.04 4.10
CA HIS A 192 -7.93 -13.30 2.78
C HIS A 192 -8.31 -14.71 2.31
N LYS A 193 -8.35 -14.88 0.99
CA LYS A 193 -8.54 -16.22 0.42
C LYS A 193 -7.35 -17.13 0.75
N SER A 194 -7.61 -18.36 1.11
CA SER A 194 -6.58 -19.35 1.44
C SER A 194 -6.02 -20.06 0.19
N LEU A 195 -6.87 -20.32 -0.80
CA LEU A 195 -6.48 -20.98 -2.05
C LEU A 195 -6.24 -19.93 -3.16
N GLN A 196 -5.16 -20.10 -3.92
CA GLN A 196 -4.84 -19.20 -5.02
C GLN A 196 -5.86 -19.29 -6.17
N THR A 197 -6.49 -20.43 -6.33
CA THR A 197 -7.50 -20.71 -7.36
C THR A 197 -8.84 -20.07 -7.07
N ASP A 198 -9.16 -19.83 -5.81
CA ASP A 198 -10.40 -19.16 -5.42
C ASP A 198 -10.43 -17.69 -5.89
N ARG A 199 -11.63 -17.20 -6.10
CA ARG A 199 -11.88 -15.82 -6.57
C ARG A 199 -12.77 -15.09 -5.57
N VAL A 200 -12.71 -13.76 -5.61
CA VAL A 200 -13.55 -12.88 -4.78
C VAL A 200 -14.43 -12.05 -5.69
N ILE A 201 -15.72 -12.03 -5.40
CA ILE A 201 -16.69 -11.15 -6.03
C ILE A 201 -17.32 -10.23 -4.98
N LEU A 202 -18.02 -9.18 -5.41
CA LEU A 202 -18.88 -8.40 -4.54
C LEU A 202 -20.33 -8.83 -4.75
N MET A 203 -21.10 -8.82 -3.65
CA MET A 203 -22.57 -9.04 -3.68
C MET A 203 -23.24 -8.02 -2.78
N PRO A 204 -24.53 -7.71 -2.99
CA PRO A 204 -25.31 -6.94 -2.04
C PRO A 204 -25.22 -7.54 -0.64
N GLY A 205 -25.12 -6.66 0.35
CA GLY A 205 -25.11 -7.02 1.76
C GLY A 205 -26.52 -7.14 2.34
N PRO A 206 -26.66 -7.05 3.68
CA PRO A 206 -27.96 -7.12 4.34
C PRO A 206 -28.93 -6.03 3.84
N ASP A 207 -30.22 -6.36 3.75
CA ASP A 207 -31.26 -5.49 3.20
C ASP A 207 -31.31 -4.11 3.86
N HIS A 208 -31.09 -4.01 5.16
CA HIS A 208 -31.08 -2.74 5.87
C HIS A 208 -29.92 -1.82 5.45
N GLU A 209 -28.75 -2.38 5.13
CA GLU A 209 -27.61 -1.60 4.61
C GLU A 209 -27.86 -1.19 3.16
N VAL A 210 -28.41 -2.09 2.34
CA VAL A 210 -28.81 -1.81 0.95
C VAL A 210 -29.83 -0.68 0.93
N ALA A 211 -30.86 -0.77 1.77
CA ALA A 211 -31.88 0.26 1.90
C ALA A 211 -31.27 1.62 2.33
N THR A 212 -30.31 1.61 3.24
CA THR A 212 -29.60 2.82 3.66
C THR A 212 -28.81 3.45 2.51
N VAL A 213 -28.13 2.65 1.68
CA VAL A 213 -27.43 3.17 0.49
C VAL A 213 -28.43 3.82 -0.48
N LEU A 214 -29.52 3.16 -0.79
CA LEU A 214 -30.58 3.71 -1.66
C LEU A 214 -31.18 5.01 -1.08
N GLN A 215 -31.35 5.06 0.24
CA GLN A 215 -31.85 6.26 0.91
C GLN A 215 -30.84 7.43 0.85
N MET A 216 -29.54 7.19 0.94
CA MET A 216 -28.52 8.23 0.72
C MET A 216 -28.65 8.87 -0.68
N PHE A 217 -28.83 8.05 -1.71
CA PHE A 217 -29.05 8.55 -3.07
C PHE A 217 -30.37 9.34 -3.19
N ALA A 218 -31.44 8.88 -2.56
CA ALA A 218 -32.71 9.59 -2.54
C ALA A 218 -32.61 10.97 -1.88
N TRP A 219 -32.06 11.04 -0.67
CA TRP A 219 -31.82 12.31 0.03
C TRP A 219 -30.96 13.29 -0.78
N PHE A 220 -29.95 12.76 -1.47
CA PHE A 220 -29.05 13.59 -2.26
C PHE A 220 -29.69 14.13 -3.54
N ILE A 221 -30.47 13.29 -4.26
CA ILE A 221 -31.02 13.62 -5.58
C ILE A 221 -32.40 14.28 -5.47
N GLN A 222 -33.27 13.78 -4.59
CA GLN A 222 -34.67 14.21 -4.52
C GLN A 222 -34.87 15.32 -3.50
N ASP A 223 -34.26 15.19 -2.33
CA ASP A 223 -34.42 16.14 -1.23
C ASP A 223 -33.32 17.23 -1.23
N ASP A 224 -32.39 17.17 -2.19
CA ASP A 224 -31.28 18.12 -2.40
C ASP A 224 -30.36 18.34 -1.17
N TRP A 225 -30.26 17.33 -0.30
CA TRP A 225 -29.51 17.48 0.94
C TRP A 225 -27.99 17.58 0.72
N PRO A 226 -27.31 18.46 1.48
CA PRO A 226 -25.86 18.48 1.52
C PRO A 226 -25.30 17.17 2.08
N LEU A 227 -24.12 16.75 1.59
CA LEU A 227 -23.47 15.51 2.05
C LEU A 227 -23.21 15.49 3.57
N ALA A 228 -22.95 16.65 4.17
CA ALA A 228 -22.76 16.79 5.62
C ALA A 228 -24.06 16.51 6.40
N GLU A 229 -25.22 16.94 5.88
CA GLU A 229 -26.51 16.70 6.52
C GLU A 229 -26.90 15.23 6.42
N ILE A 230 -26.64 14.58 5.27
CA ILE A 230 -26.81 13.12 5.11
C ILE A 230 -25.97 12.37 6.15
N ALA A 231 -24.69 12.75 6.30
CA ALA A 231 -23.81 12.14 7.29
C ALA A 231 -24.31 12.32 8.72
N LYS A 232 -24.78 13.52 9.06
CA LYS A 232 -25.36 13.84 10.37
C LYS A 232 -26.59 12.98 10.65
N ARG A 233 -27.52 12.92 9.69
CA ARG A 233 -28.76 12.14 9.83
C ARG A 233 -28.51 10.66 10.08
N LEU A 234 -27.56 10.06 9.32
CA LEU A 234 -27.17 8.68 9.55
C LEU A 234 -26.60 8.46 10.96
N ASN A 235 -25.79 9.40 11.44
CA ASN A 235 -25.22 9.34 12.79
C ASN A 235 -26.29 9.49 13.87
N ASP A 236 -27.26 10.38 13.68
CA ASP A 236 -28.37 10.60 14.62
C ASP A 236 -29.30 9.37 14.69
N GLN A 237 -29.42 8.61 13.60
CA GLN A 237 -30.08 7.31 13.55
C GLN A 237 -29.26 6.16 14.14
N GLY A 238 -28.04 6.43 14.61
CA GLY A 238 -27.14 5.40 15.16
C GLY A 238 -26.51 4.50 14.10
N ILE A 239 -26.69 4.78 12.80
CA ILE A 239 -26.13 3.99 11.69
C ILE A 239 -24.62 4.28 11.61
N ARG A 240 -23.81 3.22 11.56
CA ARG A 240 -22.35 3.31 11.46
C ARG A 240 -21.87 2.76 10.11
N THR A 241 -20.66 3.20 9.70
CA THR A 241 -19.98 2.66 8.52
C THR A 241 -19.62 1.19 8.70
N ASP A 242 -19.20 0.52 7.64
CA ASP A 242 -18.68 -0.86 7.63
C ASP A 242 -17.49 -1.11 8.57
N TYR A 243 -16.85 -0.05 9.06
CA TYR A 243 -15.81 -0.07 10.10
C TYR A 243 -16.30 0.35 11.50
N GLY A 244 -17.60 0.48 11.70
CA GLY A 244 -18.18 0.93 12.97
C GLY A 244 -17.93 2.40 13.30
N ARG A 245 -17.44 3.20 12.34
CA ARG A 245 -17.13 4.62 12.53
C ARG A 245 -18.33 5.50 12.19
N PRO A 246 -18.39 6.74 12.74
CA PRO A 246 -19.39 7.71 12.31
C PRO A 246 -19.23 8.05 10.82
N TRP A 247 -20.35 8.38 10.19
CA TRP A 247 -20.37 8.92 8.84
C TRP A 247 -19.79 10.34 8.82
N SER A 248 -19.15 10.68 7.73
CA SER A 248 -18.61 12.01 7.44
C SER A 248 -18.96 12.42 6.01
N TYR A 249 -18.81 13.70 5.68
CA TYR A 249 -18.90 14.19 4.31
C TYR A 249 -18.13 13.30 3.32
N SER A 250 -16.90 12.97 3.63
CA SER A 250 -16.02 12.18 2.76
C SER A 250 -16.54 10.74 2.56
N THR A 251 -17.07 10.10 3.60
CA THR A 251 -17.58 8.73 3.50
C THR A 251 -18.89 8.66 2.72
N VAL A 252 -19.78 9.64 2.89
CA VAL A 252 -21.00 9.75 2.08
C VAL A 252 -20.65 10.03 0.62
N ARG A 253 -19.75 10.99 0.36
CA ARG A 253 -19.25 11.25 -1.01
C ARG A 253 -18.65 10.01 -1.66
N GLN A 254 -17.89 9.22 -0.89
CA GLN A 254 -17.31 7.97 -1.39
C GLN A 254 -18.37 6.96 -1.82
N VAL A 255 -19.50 6.86 -1.11
CA VAL A 255 -20.63 6.02 -1.53
C VAL A 255 -21.26 6.54 -2.82
N LEU A 256 -21.58 7.83 -2.89
CA LEU A 256 -22.26 8.42 -4.04
C LEU A 256 -21.42 8.43 -5.33
N THR A 257 -20.07 8.37 -5.23
CA THR A 257 -19.17 8.44 -6.41
C THR A 257 -18.52 7.11 -6.78
N ASN A 258 -18.77 6.04 -6.06
CA ASN A 258 -18.09 4.79 -6.32
C ASN A 258 -18.92 3.87 -7.21
N GLU A 259 -18.41 3.61 -8.39
CA GLU A 259 -19.06 2.78 -9.41
C GLU A 259 -19.36 1.34 -8.96
N LYS A 260 -18.77 0.87 -7.86
CA LYS A 260 -19.12 -0.47 -7.32
C LYS A 260 -20.60 -0.57 -6.93
N TYR A 261 -21.27 0.55 -6.59
CA TYR A 261 -22.68 0.53 -6.23
C TYR A 261 -23.61 0.32 -7.43
N ILE A 262 -23.11 0.50 -8.64
CA ILE A 262 -23.79 0.13 -9.91
C ILE A 262 -23.26 -1.18 -10.50
N GLY A 263 -22.48 -1.96 -9.73
CA GLY A 263 -21.98 -3.26 -10.18
C GLY A 263 -20.67 -3.22 -10.97
N ASN A 264 -20.01 -2.08 -11.11
CA ASN A 264 -18.75 -1.96 -11.82
C ASN A 264 -17.56 -2.25 -10.92
N ASN A 265 -16.56 -2.93 -11.46
CA ASN A 265 -15.28 -3.15 -10.79
C ASN A 265 -14.23 -2.21 -11.38
N VAL A 266 -13.73 -1.27 -10.58
CA VAL A 266 -12.75 -0.28 -11.03
C VAL A 266 -11.48 -0.43 -10.20
N TYR A 267 -10.36 -0.56 -10.88
CA TYR A 267 -9.03 -0.77 -10.30
C TYR A 267 -8.04 0.27 -10.83
N ASN A 268 -6.87 0.39 -10.17
CA ASN A 268 -5.79 1.31 -10.54
C ASN A 268 -6.16 2.80 -10.49
N ARG A 269 -7.12 3.19 -9.64
CA ARG A 269 -7.45 4.62 -9.40
C ARG A 269 -6.30 5.34 -8.70
N HIS A 270 -5.53 4.62 -7.91
CA HIS A 270 -4.33 5.08 -7.22
C HIS A 270 -3.20 4.09 -7.44
N SER A 271 -1.98 4.57 -7.53
CA SER A 271 -0.79 3.74 -7.57
C SER A 271 0.16 4.08 -6.43
N PHE A 272 0.78 3.03 -5.87
CA PHE A 272 1.79 3.12 -4.84
C PHE A 272 2.93 2.17 -5.18
N LYS A 273 3.50 2.37 -6.38
CA LYS A 273 4.52 1.48 -6.94
C LYS A 273 5.75 1.47 -6.05
N LEU A 274 6.15 0.26 -5.66
CA LEU A 274 7.32 0.01 -4.83
C LEU A 274 7.36 0.87 -3.54
N LYS A 275 6.19 1.28 -3.03
CA LYS A 275 6.02 2.07 -1.80
C LYS A 275 6.72 3.45 -1.80
N LYS A 276 6.98 4.03 -2.97
CA LYS A 276 7.67 5.34 -3.07
C LYS A 276 6.72 6.52 -2.93
N LEU A 277 5.72 6.61 -3.79
CA LEU A 277 4.82 7.76 -3.84
C LEU A 277 3.39 7.32 -4.10
N HIS A 278 2.45 7.88 -3.35
CA HIS A 278 1.02 7.69 -3.59
C HIS A 278 0.57 8.67 -4.67
N VAL A 279 0.12 8.15 -5.82
CA VAL A 279 -0.28 8.96 -6.97
C VAL A 279 -1.71 8.62 -7.36
N ASN A 280 -2.51 9.65 -7.65
CA ASN A 280 -3.82 9.49 -8.26
C ASN A 280 -3.64 9.29 -9.76
N ASN A 281 -4.13 8.19 -10.29
CA ASN A 281 -4.04 7.91 -11.71
C ASN A 281 -5.20 8.58 -12.46
N PRO A 282 -4.94 9.15 -13.65
CA PRO A 282 -6.00 9.67 -14.49
C PRO A 282 -6.97 8.57 -14.92
N PRO A 283 -8.25 8.88 -15.22
CA PRO A 283 -9.26 7.89 -15.60
C PRO A 283 -8.88 6.98 -16.78
N ALA A 284 -8.06 7.47 -17.70
CA ALA A 284 -7.54 6.69 -18.83
C ALA A 284 -6.66 5.51 -18.41
N MET A 285 -6.10 5.54 -17.20
CA MET A 285 -5.29 4.44 -16.64
C MET A 285 -6.09 3.46 -15.77
N TRP A 286 -7.38 3.74 -15.55
CA TRP A 286 -8.21 2.86 -14.74
C TRP A 286 -8.56 1.60 -15.51
N ILE A 287 -8.48 0.47 -14.83
CA ILE A 287 -8.94 -0.82 -15.36
C ILE A 287 -10.38 -0.99 -14.89
N ARG A 288 -11.32 -1.09 -15.84
CA ARG A 288 -12.75 -1.14 -15.53
C ARG A 288 -13.38 -2.39 -16.12
N LYS A 289 -14.24 -3.04 -15.35
CA LYS A 289 -15.19 -4.06 -15.80
C LYS A 289 -16.58 -3.63 -15.41
N GLU A 290 -17.39 -3.26 -16.38
CA GLU A 290 -18.81 -2.92 -16.17
C GLU A 290 -19.63 -4.20 -15.94
N GLY A 291 -20.64 -4.10 -15.08
CA GLY A 291 -21.51 -5.22 -14.75
C GLY A 291 -20.74 -6.44 -14.19
N ALA A 292 -19.68 -6.22 -13.43
CA ALA A 292 -18.88 -7.29 -12.85
C ALA A 292 -19.64 -8.09 -11.79
N PHE A 293 -20.64 -7.49 -11.17
CA PHE A 293 -21.50 -8.07 -10.12
C PHE A 293 -22.82 -7.30 -10.01
N GLU A 294 -23.74 -7.77 -9.18
CA GLU A 294 -25.02 -7.12 -8.95
C GLU A 294 -24.85 -5.78 -8.25
N GLY A 295 -25.33 -4.70 -8.87
CA GLY A 295 -25.33 -3.36 -8.29
C GLY A 295 -26.48 -3.16 -7.32
N ILE A 296 -26.28 -2.29 -6.33
CA ILE A 296 -27.31 -1.87 -5.38
C ILE A 296 -28.15 -0.73 -5.96
N VAL A 297 -27.50 0.19 -6.69
CA VAL A 297 -28.09 1.45 -7.16
C VAL A 297 -28.36 1.36 -8.66
N PRO A 298 -29.55 1.72 -9.13
CA PRO A 298 -29.85 1.86 -10.56
C PRO A 298 -28.91 2.89 -11.22
N LEU A 299 -28.51 2.60 -12.46
CA LEU A 299 -27.55 3.43 -13.20
C LEU A 299 -28.03 4.87 -13.39
N ASP A 300 -29.32 5.08 -13.68
CA ASP A 300 -29.93 6.40 -13.84
C ASP A 300 -29.79 7.26 -12.58
N LYS A 301 -30.05 6.69 -11.40
CA LYS A 301 -29.87 7.38 -10.12
C LYS A 301 -28.40 7.71 -9.85
N PHE A 302 -27.51 6.78 -10.16
CA PHE A 302 -26.07 7.03 -9.98
C PHE A 302 -25.60 8.19 -10.88
N LEU A 303 -25.97 8.18 -12.16
CA LEU A 303 -25.60 9.24 -13.10
C LEU A 303 -26.18 10.60 -12.66
N LYS A 304 -27.43 10.63 -12.21
CA LYS A 304 -28.04 11.86 -11.68
C LYS A 304 -27.28 12.40 -10.46
N ALA A 305 -26.82 11.52 -9.56
CA ALA A 305 -25.99 11.94 -8.44
C ALA A 305 -24.64 12.54 -8.91
N GLN A 306 -24.03 11.99 -9.98
CA GLN A 306 -22.80 12.57 -10.54
C GLN A 306 -23.04 13.97 -11.14
N GLU A 307 -24.16 14.17 -11.85
CA GLU A 307 -24.56 15.48 -12.40
C GLU A 307 -24.69 16.52 -11.27
N VAL A 308 -25.47 16.21 -10.23
CA VAL A 308 -25.64 17.09 -9.06
C VAL A 308 -24.31 17.39 -8.36
N LEU A 309 -23.45 16.37 -8.21
CA LEU A 309 -22.12 16.58 -7.63
C LEU A 309 -21.25 17.49 -8.50
N ALA A 310 -21.30 17.33 -9.82
CA ALA A 310 -20.55 18.17 -10.76
C ALA A 310 -21.03 19.62 -10.71
N GLU A 311 -22.35 19.84 -10.70
CA GLU A 311 -22.96 21.17 -10.56
C GLU A 311 -22.54 21.85 -9.26
N ARG A 312 -22.62 21.15 -8.11
CA ARG A 312 -22.24 21.70 -6.79
C ARG A 312 -20.72 21.92 -6.62
N THR A 313 -19.88 21.28 -7.43
CA THR A 313 -18.42 21.43 -7.40
C THR A 313 -17.88 22.25 -8.55
N ARG A 314 -18.75 22.80 -9.42
CA ARG A 314 -18.37 23.65 -10.52
C ARG A 314 -17.68 24.88 -9.98
N ARG A 315 -16.48 25.12 -10.45
CA ARG A 315 -15.78 26.39 -10.22
C ARG A 315 -16.10 27.31 -11.39
N TYR A 316 -16.62 28.46 -11.08
CA TYR A 316 -16.79 29.51 -12.07
C TYR A 316 -15.44 30.11 -12.44
N SER A 317 -15.23 30.41 -13.70
CA SER A 317 -14.06 31.17 -14.13
C SER A 317 -14.17 32.63 -13.67
N ASP A 318 -13.06 33.35 -13.62
CA ASP A 318 -13.06 34.77 -13.26
C ASP A 318 -13.96 35.59 -14.21
N ASP A 319 -14.01 35.23 -15.49
CA ASP A 319 -14.88 35.87 -16.49
C ASP A 319 -16.36 35.62 -16.22
N GLU A 320 -16.73 34.39 -15.86
CA GLU A 320 -18.12 34.04 -15.49
C GLU A 320 -18.53 34.80 -14.22
N LEU A 321 -17.66 34.86 -13.22
CA LEU A 321 -17.91 35.60 -11.97
C LEU A 321 -18.06 37.10 -12.24
N LEU A 322 -17.20 37.68 -13.06
CA LEU A 322 -17.29 39.08 -13.46
C LEU A 322 -18.57 39.37 -14.25
N ALA A 323 -18.95 38.51 -15.17
CA ALA A 323 -20.20 38.67 -15.93
C ALA A 323 -21.40 38.64 -14.99
N TYR A 324 -21.44 37.69 -14.05
CA TYR A 324 -22.50 37.57 -13.06
C TYR A 324 -22.58 38.81 -12.14
N LEU A 325 -21.45 39.29 -11.62
CA LEU A 325 -21.41 40.46 -10.77
C LEU A 325 -21.84 41.75 -11.52
N LYS A 326 -21.51 41.88 -12.81
CA LYS A 326 -21.97 42.98 -13.66
C LYS A 326 -23.48 42.94 -13.84
N GLN A 327 -24.05 41.74 -14.07
CA GLN A 327 -25.49 41.58 -14.17
C GLN A 327 -26.18 41.96 -12.85
N LEU A 328 -25.68 41.44 -11.73
CA LEU A 328 -26.25 41.70 -10.40
C LEU A 328 -26.14 43.22 -10.04
N TYR A 329 -25.06 43.87 -10.43
CA TYR A 329 -24.92 45.33 -10.29
C TYR A 329 -25.96 46.10 -11.14
N ALA A 330 -26.19 45.67 -12.36
CA ALA A 330 -27.19 46.28 -13.24
C ALA A 330 -28.64 46.13 -12.69
N GLU A 331 -28.93 45.04 -12.04
CA GLU A 331 -30.23 44.75 -11.42
C GLU A 331 -30.42 45.45 -10.07
N CYS A 332 -29.43 45.48 -9.22
CA CYS A 332 -29.51 45.99 -7.84
C CYS A 332 -28.91 47.41 -7.64
N GLY A 333 -28.21 47.93 -8.62
CA GLY A 333 -27.57 49.25 -8.56
C GLY A 333 -26.35 49.34 -7.61
N THR A 334 -26.10 48.30 -6.81
CA THR A 334 -24.95 48.23 -5.87
C THR A 334 -24.61 46.77 -5.61
N LEU A 335 -23.34 46.54 -5.20
CA LEU A 335 -22.87 45.22 -4.75
C LEU A 335 -22.49 45.31 -3.28
N SER A 336 -23.18 44.58 -2.45
CA SER A 336 -22.83 44.33 -1.03
C SER A 336 -22.76 42.85 -0.74
N GLY A 337 -22.05 42.44 0.31
CA GLY A 337 -21.99 41.03 0.72
C GLY A 337 -23.38 40.41 0.90
N LEU A 338 -24.31 41.16 1.48
CA LEU A 338 -25.70 40.73 1.67
C LEU A 338 -26.43 40.48 0.35
N ILE A 339 -26.26 41.33 -0.66
CA ILE A 339 -26.87 41.18 -1.98
C ILE A 339 -26.27 39.98 -2.70
N ILE A 340 -24.96 39.79 -2.59
CA ILE A 340 -24.26 38.66 -3.18
C ILE A 340 -24.69 37.36 -2.53
N ASP A 341 -24.81 37.29 -1.20
CA ASP A 341 -25.23 36.08 -0.46
C ASP A 341 -26.69 35.70 -0.71
N GLN A 342 -27.55 36.68 -1.06
CA GLN A 342 -29.00 36.46 -1.32
C GLN A 342 -29.30 36.27 -2.82
N ALA A 343 -28.30 36.47 -3.69
CA ALA A 343 -28.53 36.40 -5.13
C ALA A 343 -28.67 34.94 -5.59
N PRO A 344 -29.73 34.60 -6.33
CA PRO A 344 -29.92 33.27 -6.86
C PRO A 344 -28.85 32.95 -7.90
N GLY A 345 -28.13 31.84 -7.71
CA GLY A 345 -27.16 31.34 -8.69
C GLY A 345 -25.69 31.57 -8.38
N LEU A 346 -25.32 32.12 -7.21
CA LEU A 346 -23.95 31.98 -6.69
C LEU A 346 -23.80 30.63 -5.99
N PRO A 347 -22.66 29.94 -6.22
CA PRO A 347 -22.37 28.64 -5.63
C PRO A 347 -22.06 28.72 -4.14
#